data_866927f301782ff76022e363625c3dad
#
_entry.id   866927f301782ff76022e363625c3dad
#
_cell.length_a   1.000
_cell.length_b   1.000
_cell.length_c   1.000
_cell.angle_alpha   90.00
_cell.angle_beta   90.00
_cell.angle_gamma   90.00
#
_symmetry.space_group_name_H-M   'P 1'
#
loop_
_entity.id
_entity.type
_entity.pdbx_description
1 polymer ?
#
loop_
_entity_poly.entity_id
_entity_poly.type
_entity_poly.pdbx_seq_one_letter_code
_entity_poly.pdbx_strand_id
1 'polypeptide(L)'
;MARPDTYIGIQSEVNGGMTTIGKIIRDAWVFGLIEETETCEGWNFAGVDALLDKVNKEWDKYGCLVSNLPTELFERHQRIHDKAIAEAKAAGWSGEAETDDEK
;
A
#
# COMPACT_ATOMS: atom_id res chain seq x y z
N MET A 1 -14.59 -10.92 -22.04
CA MET A 1 -14.69 -11.07 -20.63
C MET A 1 -14.73 -9.73 -19.92
N ALA A 2 -15.64 -9.54 -19.06
CA ALA A 2 -15.80 -8.28 -18.38
C ALA A 2 -14.69 -8.11 -17.34
N ARG A 3 -14.24 -6.89 -17.17
CA ARG A 3 -13.30 -6.59 -16.10
C ARG A 3 -14.05 -6.63 -14.79
N PRO A 4 -13.37 -7.04 -13.71
CA PRO A 4 -14.03 -7.00 -12.43
C PRO A 4 -14.33 -5.56 -12.05
N ASP A 5 -15.46 -5.34 -11.42
CA ASP A 5 -15.81 -4.03 -10.93
C ASP A 5 -15.19 -3.75 -9.57
N THR A 6 -14.55 -4.72 -8.97
CA THR A 6 -14.02 -4.59 -7.62
C THR A 6 -12.58 -5.02 -7.59
N TYR A 7 -11.89 -4.53 -6.56
CA TYR A 7 -10.49 -4.84 -6.35
C TYR A 7 -10.36 -6.27 -5.81
N ILE A 8 -9.36 -7.00 -6.28
CA ILE A 8 -9.18 -8.40 -5.91
C ILE A 8 -8.58 -8.58 -4.52
N GLY A 9 -8.11 -7.51 -3.89
CA GLY A 9 -7.47 -7.61 -2.58
C GLY A 9 -5.96 -7.65 -2.68
N ILE A 10 -5.29 -7.03 -1.73
CA ILE A 10 -3.84 -6.93 -1.77
C ILE A 10 -3.18 -8.29 -1.71
N GLN A 11 -3.85 -9.26 -1.07
CA GLN A 11 -3.29 -10.61 -0.96
C GLN A 11 -3.26 -11.35 -2.28
N SER A 12 -4.13 -10.96 -3.20
CA SER A 12 -4.25 -11.65 -4.48
C SER A 12 -3.52 -10.95 -5.61
N GLU A 13 -2.84 -9.85 -5.31
CA GLU A 13 -2.12 -9.13 -6.33
C GLU A 13 -0.81 -9.81 -6.67
N VAL A 14 -0.32 -9.51 -7.87
CA VAL A 14 0.97 -10.05 -8.29
C VAL A 14 2.08 -9.46 -7.42
N ASN A 15 3.22 -10.13 -7.43
CA ASN A 15 4.41 -9.66 -6.71
C ASN A 15 4.13 -9.43 -5.23
N GLY A 16 3.23 -10.23 -4.65
CA GLY A 16 2.95 -10.11 -3.23
C GLY A 16 2.33 -8.77 -2.87
N GLY A 17 1.63 -8.14 -3.82
CA GLY A 17 1.01 -6.86 -3.54
C GLY A 17 1.93 -5.66 -3.67
N MET A 18 3.11 -5.85 -4.30
CA MET A 18 4.02 -4.73 -4.53
C MET A 18 3.59 -3.99 -5.78
N THR A 19 2.44 -3.35 -5.70
CA THR A 19 1.83 -2.60 -6.79
C THR A 19 1.47 -1.21 -6.27
N THR A 20 1.06 -0.34 -7.17
CA THR A 20 0.66 1.01 -6.78
C THR A 20 -0.52 0.97 -5.80
N ILE A 21 -1.53 0.16 -6.09
CA ILE A 21 -2.69 0.07 -5.19
C ILE A 21 -2.27 -0.58 -3.87
N GLY A 22 -1.44 -1.60 -3.93
CA GLY A 22 -0.97 -2.23 -2.70
C GLY A 22 -0.22 -1.26 -1.80
N LYS A 23 0.57 -0.38 -2.41
CA LYS A 23 1.28 0.63 -1.63
C LYS A 23 0.31 1.59 -0.96
N ILE A 24 -0.75 1.99 -1.66
CA ILE A 24 -1.75 2.88 -1.09
C ILE A 24 -2.42 2.21 0.11
N ILE A 25 -2.74 0.93 0.00
CA ILE A 25 -3.37 0.21 1.09
C ILE A 25 -2.45 0.14 2.30
N ARG A 26 -1.16 -0.14 2.07
CA ARG A 26 -0.21 -0.20 3.18
C ARG A 26 -0.05 1.16 3.84
N ASP A 27 0.00 2.22 3.06
CA ASP A 27 0.08 3.56 3.63
C ASP A 27 -1.16 3.87 4.44
N ALA A 28 -2.33 3.42 3.99
CA ALA A 28 -3.56 3.59 4.76
C ALA A 28 -3.48 2.86 6.09
N TRP A 29 -2.85 1.69 6.13
CA TRP A 29 -2.61 0.99 7.39
C TRP A 29 -1.72 1.82 8.30
N VAL A 30 -0.66 2.42 7.74
CA VAL A 30 0.27 3.21 8.53
C VAL A 30 -0.45 4.37 9.20
N PHE A 31 -1.32 5.05 8.45
CA PHE A 31 -2.00 6.22 8.98
C PHE A 31 -3.26 5.88 9.76
N GLY A 32 -3.60 4.59 9.87
CA GLY A 32 -4.77 4.19 10.62
C GLY A 32 -6.09 4.52 9.93
N LEU A 33 -6.05 4.73 8.62
CA LEU A 33 -7.27 5.01 7.87
C LEU A 33 -8.12 3.77 7.69
N ILE A 34 -7.49 2.60 7.66
CA ILE A 34 -8.17 1.31 7.67
C ILE A 34 -7.36 0.39 8.59
N GLU A 35 -7.97 -0.69 8.99
CA GLU A 35 -7.28 -1.64 9.87
C GLU A 35 -6.22 -2.41 9.10
N GLU A 36 -5.19 -2.82 9.80
CA GLU A 36 -4.09 -3.55 9.16
C GLU A 36 -4.53 -4.91 8.62
N THR A 37 -5.69 -5.39 9.01
CA THR A 37 -6.23 -6.63 8.49
C THR A 37 -7.11 -6.41 7.26
N GLU A 38 -7.39 -5.15 6.92
CA GLU A 38 -8.25 -4.86 5.78
C GLU A 38 -7.47 -5.01 4.49
N THR A 39 -7.89 -5.93 3.63
CA THR A 39 -7.21 -6.18 2.35
C THR A 39 -7.83 -5.41 1.21
N CYS A 40 -8.95 -4.77 1.44
CA CYS A 40 -9.74 -4.06 0.43
C CYS A 40 -10.30 -4.98 -0.63
N GLU A 41 -10.30 -6.28 -0.38
CA GLU A 41 -10.91 -7.22 -1.30
C GLU A 41 -12.41 -6.91 -1.41
N GLY A 42 -12.91 -6.84 -2.63
CA GLY A 42 -14.31 -6.56 -2.86
C GLY A 42 -14.67 -5.09 -2.88
N TRP A 43 -13.72 -4.19 -2.61
CA TRP A 43 -13.99 -2.77 -2.68
C TRP A 43 -14.18 -2.38 -4.15
N ASN A 44 -15.10 -1.47 -4.43
CA ASN A 44 -15.17 -0.95 -5.79
C ASN A 44 -14.03 0.07 -5.96
N PHE A 45 -13.73 0.37 -7.22
CA PHE A 45 -12.57 1.23 -7.48
C PHE A 45 -12.80 2.66 -7.06
N ALA A 46 -14.05 3.10 -6.95
CA ALA A 46 -14.33 4.42 -6.39
C ALA A 46 -13.93 4.48 -4.92
N GLY A 47 -14.12 3.38 -4.19
CA GLY A 47 -13.67 3.31 -2.80
C GLY A 47 -12.15 3.35 -2.69
N VAL A 48 -11.46 2.68 -3.61
CA VAL A 48 -10.00 2.73 -3.63
C VAL A 48 -9.52 4.14 -3.94
N ASP A 49 -10.16 4.83 -4.88
CA ASP A 49 -9.80 6.20 -5.20
C ASP A 49 -10.02 7.14 -4.01
N ALA A 50 -11.10 6.94 -3.29
CA ALA A 50 -11.34 7.74 -2.10
C ALA A 50 -10.28 7.49 -1.04
N LEU A 51 -9.83 6.25 -0.91
CA LEU A 51 -8.77 5.94 0.02
C LEU A 51 -7.46 6.61 -0.40
N LEU A 52 -7.17 6.62 -1.69
CA LEU A 52 -5.99 7.30 -2.21
C LEU A 52 -5.99 8.77 -1.82
N ASP A 53 -7.15 9.44 -1.96
CA ASP A 53 -7.25 10.83 -1.56
C ASP A 53 -6.94 11.02 -0.10
N LYS A 54 -7.44 10.14 0.75
CA LYS A 54 -7.19 10.24 2.19
C LYS A 54 -5.72 10.02 2.51
N VAL A 55 -5.10 9.04 1.85
CA VAL A 55 -3.68 8.77 2.04
C VAL A 55 -2.86 9.97 1.62
N ASN A 56 -3.19 10.57 0.49
CA ASN A 56 -2.44 11.73 0.01
C ASN A 56 -2.56 12.91 0.96
N LYS A 57 -3.74 13.10 1.54
CA LYS A 57 -3.92 14.18 2.51
C LYS A 57 -3.09 13.96 3.76
N GLU A 58 -2.96 12.71 4.19
CA GLU A 58 -2.12 12.42 5.34
C GLU A 58 -0.66 12.69 5.01
N TRP A 59 -0.21 12.26 3.83
CA TRP A 59 1.17 12.51 3.44
C TRP A 59 1.48 13.99 3.33
N ASP A 60 0.50 14.80 2.89
CA ASP A 60 0.71 16.24 2.79
C ASP A 60 1.09 16.86 4.13
N LYS A 61 0.58 16.32 5.22
CA LYS A 61 0.91 16.83 6.55
C LYS A 61 2.38 16.69 6.87
N TYR A 62 3.07 15.80 6.19
CA TYR A 62 4.47 15.51 6.46
C TYR A 62 5.36 15.83 5.27
N GLY A 63 4.85 16.61 4.33
CA GLY A 63 5.63 16.99 3.16
C GLY A 63 5.97 15.81 2.27
N CYS A 64 5.20 14.73 2.37
CA CYS A 64 5.41 13.51 1.60
C CYS A 64 6.77 12.86 1.88
N LEU A 65 7.32 13.10 3.07
CA LEU A 65 8.62 12.53 3.42
C LEU A 65 8.48 11.60 4.62
N VAL A 66 8.99 10.39 4.47
CA VAL A 66 8.97 9.41 5.54
C VAL A 66 9.73 9.94 6.76
N SER A 67 10.83 10.65 6.52
CA SER A 67 11.65 11.17 7.61
C SER A 67 10.92 12.19 8.47
N ASN A 68 9.81 12.74 7.98
CA ASN A 68 9.04 13.70 8.75
C ASN A 68 7.95 13.05 9.60
N LEU A 69 7.76 11.75 9.51
CA LEU A 69 6.73 11.07 10.29
C LEU A 69 7.12 11.07 11.76
N PRO A 70 6.14 11.24 12.68
CA PRO A 70 6.42 11.02 14.10
C PRO A 70 6.94 9.61 14.33
N THR A 71 7.67 9.44 15.40
CA THR A 71 8.32 8.16 15.70
C THR A 71 7.36 6.98 15.59
N GLU A 72 6.17 7.12 16.15
CA GLU A 72 5.20 6.03 16.15
C GLU A 72 4.79 5.64 14.73
N LEU A 73 4.53 6.61 13.88
CA LEU A 73 4.16 6.34 12.50
C LEU A 73 5.34 5.84 11.71
N PHE A 74 6.52 6.38 11.98
CA PHE A 74 7.72 5.95 11.28
C PHE A 74 8.00 4.47 11.54
N GLU A 75 7.87 4.06 12.80
CA GLU A 75 8.10 2.66 13.14
C GLU A 75 7.05 1.75 12.54
N ARG A 76 5.80 2.20 12.53
CA ARG A 76 4.74 1.42 11.91
C ARG A 76 4.97 1.29 10.40
N HIS A 77 5.37 2.37 9.77
CA HIS A 77 5.68 2.36 8.33
C HIS A 77 6.78 1.36 8.05
N GLN A 78 7.83 1.39 8.87
CA GLN A 78 8.96 0.49 8.66
C GLN A 78 8.55 -0.96 8.84
N ARG A 79 7.80 -1.25 9.89
CA ARG A 79 7.35 -2.61 10.17
C ARG A 79 6.48 -3.16 9.03
N ILE A 80 5.53 -2.34 8.57
CA ILE A 80 4.61 -2.78 7.53
C ILE A 80 5.36 -2.99 6.21
N HIS A 81 6.25 -2.09 5.87
CA HIS A 81 6.99 -2.21 4.62
C HIS A 81 8.00 -3.35 4.65
N ASP A 82 8.69 -3.55 5.76
CA ASP A 82 9.63 -4.65 5.88
C ASP A 82 8.93 -5.99 5.74
N LYS A 83 7.77 -6.12 6.37
CA LYS A 83 6.99 -7.34 6.27
C LYS A 83 6.51 -7.55 4.83
N ALA A 84 6.06 -6.47 4.18
CA ALA A 84 5.57 -6.58 2.82
C ALA A 84 6.68 -7.01 1.86
N ILE A 85 7.88 -6.47 2.03
CA ILE A 85 9.00 -6.83 1.19
C ILE A 85 9.36 -8.29 1.40
N ALA A 86 9.39 -8.74 2.64
CA ALA A 86 9.73 -10.12 2.93
C ALA A 86 8.71 -11.08 2.31
N GLU A 87 7.43 -10.74 2.43
CA GLU A 87 6.39 -11.58 1.87
C GLU A 87 6.42 -11.58 0.34
N ALA A 88 6.71 -10.43 -0.25
CA ALA A 88 6.78 -10.34 -1.71
C ALA A 88 7.94 -11.18 -2.24
N LYS A 89 9.07 -11.13 -1.57
CA LYS A 89 10.22 -11.93 -2.01
C LYS A 89 9.93 -13.42 -1.88
N ALA A 90 9.24 -13.81 -0.82
CA ALA A 90 8.84 -15.20 -0.65
C ALA A 90 7.89 -15.64 -1.75
N ALA A 91 7.13 -14.71 -2.32
CA ALA A 91 6.21 -15.01 -3.41
C ALA A 91 6.85 -14.93 -4.78
N GLY A 92 8.15 -14.63 -4.84
CA GLY A 92 8.85 -14.61 -6.11
C GLY A 92 9.23 -13.23 -6.62
N TRP A 93 8.95 -12.18 -5.89
CA TRP A 93 9.32 -10.83 -6.34
C TRP A 93 10.84 -10.67 -6.27
N SER A 94 11.40 -10.06 -7.30
CA SER A 94 12.85 -9.97 -7.43
C SER A 94 13.45 -8.87 -6.57
N GLY A 95 12.66 -8.01 -5.99
CA GLY A 95 13.16 -6.90 -5.20
C GLY A 95 13.23 -5.60 -5.96
N GLU A 96 12.88 -5.64 -7.24
CA GLU A 96 12.90 -4.42 -8.05
C GLU A 96 11.54 -3.79 -8.08
N ALA A 97 11.50 -2.49 -8.10
CA ALA A 97 10.25 -1.78 -8.21
C ALA A 97 9.63 -2.04 -9.56
N GLU A 98 8.31 -2.16 -9.57
CA GLU A 98 7.62 -2.44 -10.78
C GLU A 98 7.77 -1.32 -11.76
N THR A 99 7.82 -0.12 -11.31
CA THR A 99 7.94 0.99 -12.19
C THR A 99 9.36 1.32 -12.46
N ASP A 100 10.24 0.92 -11.78
CA ASP A 100 11.56 1.14 -11.98
C ASP A 100 11.96 2.47 -12.27
N ASP A 101 11.51 3.28 -11.68
CA ASP A 101 11.88 4.53 -11.91
C ASP A 101 13.05 4.81 -11.19
N GLU A 102 13.55 4.35 -10.94
CA GLU A 102 14.49 4.71 -10.49
C GLU A 102 15.51 4.60 -10.60
N LYS A 103 15.79 4.53 -10.86
CA LYS A 103 16.72 4.49 -11.11
C LYS A 103 17.32 4.91 -11.39
#